data_48139fb08890ebf5f868c9d4855a0769
#
_entry.id   48139fb08890ebf5f868c9d4855a0769
#
_cell.length_a   1.000
_cell.length_b   1.000
_cell.length_c   1.000
_cell.angle_alpha   90.00
_cell.angle_beta   90.00
_cell.angle_gamma   90.00
#
_symmetry.space_group_name_H-M   'P 1'
#
loop_
_entity.id
_entity.type
_entity.pdbx_description
1 polymer ?
#
loop_
_entity_poly.entity_id
_entity_poly.type
_entity_poly.pdbx_seq_one_letter_code
_entity_poly.pdbx_strand_id
1 'polypeptide(L)'
;MNTSNFGSQGWTPERIGSLNGKTYLITGTTSGTGLEAARILLSKGAKVVMLNRNAKKSNDVIATLKKEIGNSIEVSFVLLDLAEQASVRKAAAEILEKVNRIDALICNGAIAQVPNQKLTVDGYESQLGVNHYGHFTLQGLLFPLIEKSKGRIVVVGSEGYKMGIKTIKFDDMNWDKDYTANDAYSQSKLAQIMTVYELQNKLKKAGRTDIKVYACHPGASATSLIKTSGSLMTRFIWQLMKLSPLVQSPEKGSYPELMCATEPELDQAGFYGPTGRNYWTGPVGECNLEPHAKDKPVAEKLWKVSEKETGLKWNL
;
A
#
# COMPACT_ATOMS: atom_id res chain seq x y z
N MET A 1 2.84 -22.27 -11.06
CA MET A 1 2.22 -20.95 -11.22
C MET A 1 0.71 -21.17 -11.18
N ASN A 2 0.11 -20.94 -10.05
CA ASN A 2 -1.32 -21.24 -9.91
C ASN A 2 -2.16 -19.96 -10.18
N THR A 3 -2.38 -19.65 -11.46
CA THR A 3 -3.47 -18.76 -11.89
C THR A 3 -4.82 -19.47 -11.77
N SER A 4 -4.84 -20.73 -11.31
CA SER A 4 -5.95 -21.67 -11.44
C SER A 4 -7.18 -21.38 -10.58
N ASN A 5 -7.07 -20.57 -9.54
CA ASN A 5 -8.21 -20.32 -8.64
C ASN A 5 -9.22 -19.30 -9.16
N PHE A 6 -8.82 -18.44 -10.11
CA PHE A 6 -9.67 -17.33 -10.61
C PHE A 6 -9.97 -17.40 -12.12
N GLY A 7 -9.61 -18.50 -12.78
CA GLY A 7 -9.82 -18.68 -14.22
C GLY A 7 -8.88 -17.83 -15.09
N SER A 8 -9.13 -17.80 -16.40
CA SER A 8 -8.27 -17.12 -17.40
C SER A 8 -8.26 -15.59 -17.28
N GLN A 9 -9.30 -15.00 -16.73
CA GLN A 9 -9.40 -13.55 -16.51
C GLN A 9 -8.75 -13.09 -15.21
N GLY A 10 -8.35 -14.02 -14.33
CA GLY A 10 -7.84 -13.74 -13.00
C GLY A 10 -8.94 -13.22 -12.06
N TRP A 11 -8.52 -12.68 -10.94
CA TRP A 11 -9.45 -12.08 -9.99
C TRP A 11 -10.00 -10.74 -10.49
N THR A 12 -11.30 -10.52 -10.31
CA THR A 12 -11.98 -9.27 -10.69
C THR A 12 -12.95 -8.82 -9.59
N PRO A 13 -13.34 -7.52 -9.52
CA PRO A 13 -14.23 -6.98 -8.49
C PRO A 13 -15.66 -7.54 -8.52
N GLU A 14 -16.06 -8.24 -9.57
CA GLU A 14 -17.35 -8.93 -9.64
C GLU A 14 -17.46 -10.02 -8.56
N ARG A 15 -16.33 -10.54 -8.09
CA ARG A 15 -16.26 -11.50 -6.98
C ARG A 15 -16.57 -10.89 -5.61
N ILE A 16 -16.50 -9.56 -5.49
CA ILE A 16 -16.82 -8.85 -4.25
C ILE A 16 -18.34 -8.88 -4.05
N GLY A 17 -18.80 -9.58 -3.04
CA GLY A 17 -20.19 -9.54 -2.59
C GLY A 17 -20.55 -8.23 -1.91
N SER A 18 -21.68 -8.20 -1.16
CA SER A 18 -22.05 -7.04 -0.35
C SER A 18 -21.03 -6.80 0.76
N LEU A 19 -20.62 -5.54 0.91
CA LEU A 19 -19.72 -5.07 1.97
C LEU A 19 -20.44 -4.22 3.02
N ASN A 20 -21.77 -4.32 3.12
CA ASN A 20 -22.54 -3.62 4.12
C ASN A 20 -22.03 -3.93 5.54
N GLY A 21 -21.83 -2.89 6.36
CA GLY A 21 -21.29 -3.00 7.72
C GLY A 21 -19.76 -3.25 7.78
N LYS A 22 -19.06 -3.26 6.64
CA LYS A 22 -17.59 -3.39 6.56
C LYS A 22 -16.93 -2.01 6.44
N THR A 23 -15.81 -1.84 7.12
CA THR A 23 -15.05 -0.58 7.13
C THR A 23 -13.65 -0.78 6.57
N TYR A 24 -13.29 0.03 5.57
CA TYR A 24 -11.99 0.01 4.90
C TYR A 24 -11.29 1.36 5.07
N LEU A 25 -10.04 1.31 5.48
CA LEU A 25 -9.15 2.47 5.58
C LEU A 25 -8.15 2.42 4.44
N ILE A 26 -7.98 3.50 3.68
CA ILE A 26 -7.09 3.50 2.50
C ILE A 26 -6.23 4.76 2.51
N THR A 27 -4.91 4.61 2.45
CA THR A 27 -3.99 5.75 2.28
C THR A 27 -3.87 6.15 0.82
N GLY A 28 -3.85 7.46 0.52
CA GLY A 28 -3.57 7.98 -0.82
C GLY A 28 -4.72 7.82 -1.82
N THR A 29 -5.93 8.17 -1.44
CA THR A 29 -7.16 8.01 -2.23
C THR A 29 -7.56 9.24 -3.06
N THR A 30 -6.71 10.25 -3.19
CA THR A 30 -7.06 11.45 -4.00
C THR A 30 -6.83 11.25 -5.50
N SER A 31 -6.28 10.13 -5.92
CA SER A 31 -6.07 9.77 -7.33
C SER A 31 -5.57 8.32 -7.45
N GLY A 32 -5.52 7.80 -8.68
CA GLY A 32 -4.86 6.52 -8.99
C GLY A 32 -5.59 5.31 -8.41
N THR A 33 -4.83 4.26 -8.10
CA THR A 33 -5.36 2.97 -7.65
C THR A 33 -6.15 3.08 -6.35
N GLY A 34 -5.69 3.87 -5.38
CA GLY A 34 -6.39 4.07 -4.11
C GLY A 34 -7.74 4.76 -4.26
N LEU A 35 -7.90 5.68 -5.23
CA LEU A 35 -9.21 6.27 -5.55
C LEU A 35 -10.17 5.23 -6.15
N GLU A 36 -9.66 4.43 -7.08
CA GLU A 36 -10.48 3.39 -7.72
C GLU A 36 -10.86 2.28 -6.74
N ALA A 37 -9.93 1.89 -5.84
CA ALA A 37 -10.25 0.97 -4.76
C ALA A 37 -11.36 1.52 -3.85
N ALA A 38 -11.27 2.79 -3.45
CA ALA A 38 -12.32 3.44 -2.65
C ALA A 38 -13.66 3.45 -3.39
N ARG A 39 -13.66 3.79 -4.70
CA ARG A 39 -14.86 3.79 -5.56
C ARG A 39 -15.55 2.42 -5.59
N ILE A 40 -14.77 1.36 -5.85
CA ILE A 40 -15.29 0.00 -5.96
C ILE A 40 -15.83 -0.48 -4.60
N LEU A 41 -15.11 -0.27 -3.50
CA LEU A 41 -15.59 -0.66 -2.18
C LEU A 41 -16.88 0.07 -1.78
N LEU A 42 -16.97 1.37 -2.05
CA LEU A 42 -18.19 2.16 -1.80
C LEU A 42 -19.36 1.68 -2.64
N SER A 43 -19.17 1.32 -3.92
CA SER A 43 -20.22 0.78 -4.78
C SER A 43 -20.75 -0.59 -4.32
N LYS A 44 -19.97 -1.31 -3.49
CA LYS A 44 -20.37 -2.58 -2.85
C LYS A 44 -20.98 -2.39 -1.44
N GLY A 45 -21.21 -1.16 -1.00
CA GLY A 45 -21.85 -0.82 0.27
C GLY A 45 -20.89 -0.73 1.47
N ALA A 46 -19.58 -0.68 1.24
CA ALA A 46 -18.61 -0.49 2.31
C ALA A 46 -18.62 0.93 2.86
N LYS A 47 -18.22 1.08 4.12
CA LYS A 47 -17.75 2.35 4.68
C LYS A 47 -16.27 2.53 4.36
N VAL A 48 -15.90 3.68 3.79
CA VAL A 48 -14.51 4.00 3.46
C VAL A 48 -14.04 5.24 4.20
N VAL A 49 -12.91 5.11 4.91
CA VAL A 49 -12.18 6.22 5.51
C VAL A 49 -10.93 6.48 4.69
N MET A 50 -10.91 7.58 3.99
CA MET A 50 -9.81 8.03 3.14
C MET A 50 -8.72 8.69 4.00
N LEU A 51 -7.47 8.24 3.87
CA LEU A 51 -6.33 8.78 4.64
C LEU A 51 -5.43 9.58 3.70
N ASN A 52 -5.52 10.90 3.73
CA ASN A 52 -4.92 11.80 2.75
C ASN A 52 -4.30 13.05 3.40
N ARG A 53 -3.24 13.60 2.79
CA ARG A 53 -2.55 14.79 3.26
C ARG A 53 -3.19 16.14 2.83
N ASN A 54 -4.17 16.12 1.95
CA ASN A 54 -4.77 17.35 1.42
C ASN A 54 -6.29 17.34 1.61
N ALA A 55 -6.77 18.11 2.57
CA ALA A 55 -8.19 18.18 2.93
C ALA A 55 -9.07 18.67 1.78
N LYS A 56 -8.64 19.72 1.03
CA LYS A 56 -9.42 20.23 -0.10
C LYS A 56 -9.63 19.15 -1.17
N LYS A 57 -8.55 18.48 -1.61
CA LYS A 57 -8.65 17.41 -2.60
C LYS A 57 -9.49 16.24 -2.09
N SER A 58 -9.44 15.92 -0.79
CA SER A 58 -10.25 14.85 -0.22
C SER A 58 -11.74 15.19 -0.27
N ASN A 59 -12.12 16.43 0.06
CA ASN A 59 -13.50 16.89 -0.06
C ASN A 59 -13.99 16.89 -1.52
N ASP A 60 -13.16 17.37 -2.46
CA ASP A 60 -13.49 17.37 -3.88
C ASP A 60 -13.73 15.92 -4.39
N VAL A 61 -12.92 14.95 -3.96
CA VAL A 61 -13.10 13.53 -4.30
C VAL A 61 -14.35 12.95 -3.66
N ILE A 62 -14.63 13.25 -2.40
CA ILE A 62 -15.86 12.79 -1.72
C ILE A 62 -17.10 13.30 -2.46
N ALA A 63 -17.12 14.58 -2.85
CA ALA A 63 -18.23 15.15 -3.61
C ALA A 63 -18.42 14.43 -4.96
N THR A 64 -17.30 14.11 -5.64
CA THR A 64 -17.32 13.36 -6.90
C THR A 64 -17.89 11.95 -6.70
N LEU A 65 -17.41 11.20 -5.71
CA LEU A 65 -17.87 9.85 -5.41
C LEU A 65 -19.36 9.82 -5.05
N LYS A 66 -19.85 10.79 -4.26
CA LYS A 66 -21.26 10.93 -3.93
C LYS A 66 -22.12 11.20 -5.17
N LYS A 67 -21.63 12.02 -6.10
CA LYS A 67 -22.32 12.29 -7.37
C LYS A 67 -22.41 11.05 -8.27
N GLU A 68 -21.35 10.24 -8.29
CA GLU A 68 -21.25 9.07 -9.17
C GLU A 68 -21.99 7.84 -8.63
N ILE A 69 -21.91 7.58 -7.33
CA ILE A 69 -22.43 6.35 -6.73
C ILE A 69 -23.77 6.59 -6.02
N GLY A 70 -23.92 7.77 -5.41
CA GLY A 70 -25.13 8.15 -4.67
C GLY A 70 -24.79 8.81 -3.32
N ASN A 71 -25.68 9.67 -2.84
CA ASN A 71 -25.46 10.44 -1.60
C ASN A 71 -25.46 9.57 -0.33
N SER A 72 -25.97 8.34 -0.40
CA SER A 72 -26.06 7.42 0.74
C SER A 72 -24.77 6.67 1.05
N ILE A 73 -23.71 6.81 0.22
CA ILE A 73 -22.42 6.15 0.49
C ILE A 73 -21.79 6.67 1.78
N GLU A 74 -21.21 5.75 2.55
CA GLU A 74 -20.51 6.06 3.78
C GLU A 74 -19.01 6.33 3.51
N VAL A 75 -18.71 7.57 3.19
CA VAL A 75 -17.33 8.02 2.92
C VAL A 75 -16.95 9.22 3.79
N SER A 76 -15.77 9.14 4.40
CA SER A 76 -15.14 10.24 5.17
C SER A 76 -13.65 10.28 4.91
N PHE A 77 -12.95 11.29 5.43
CA PHE A 77 -11.49 11.31 5.40
C PHE A 77 -10.92 11.72 6.76
N VAL A 78 -9.69 11.30 7.01
CA VAL A 78 -8.81 11.75 8.09
C VAL A 78 -7.55 12.33 7.47
N LEU A 79 -7.10 13.47 7.99
CA LEU A 79 -5.89 14.13 7.51
C LEU A 79 -4.66 13.31 7.97
N LEU A 80 -3.86 12.87 7.01
CA LEU A 80 -2.68 12.06 7.24
C LEU A 80 -1.56 12.46 6.27
N ASP A 81 -0.43 12.92 6.81
CA ASP A 81 0.83 13.00 6.07
C ASP A 81 1.78 11.89 6.53
N LEU A 82 2.04 10.93 5.64
CA LEU A 82 2.96 9.81 5.90
C LEU A 82 4.42 10.26 6.03
N ALA A 83 4.75 11.49 5.59
CA ALA A 83 6.09 12.06 5.73
C ALA A 83 6.35 12.65 7.12
N GLU A 84 5.37 12.61 8.03
CA GLU A 84 5.46 13.22 9.36
C GLU A 84 4.90 12.27 10.42
N GLN A 85 5.76 11.76 11.31
CA GLN A 85 5.38 10.82 12.35
C GLN A 85 4.33 11.39 13.33
N ALA A 86 4.40 12.68 13.61
CA ALA A 86 3.40 13.37 14.44
C ALA A 86 2.01 13.37 13.78
N SER A 87 1.95 13.61 12.46
CA SER A 87 0.71 13.53 11.68
C SER A 87 0.15 12.10 11.66
N VAL A 88 1.00 11.08 11.51
CA VAL A 88 0.59 9.67 11.55
C VAL A 88 -0.03 9.31 12.91
N ARG A 89 0.61 9.72 14.01
CA ARG A 89 0.10 9.49 15.38
C ARG A 89 -1.23 10.18 15.63
N LYS A 90 -1.35 11.46 15.20
CA LYS A 90 -2.60 12.22 15.30
C LYS A 90 -3.73 11.57 14.52
N ALA A 91 -3.47 11.17 13.27
CA ALA A 91 -4.45 10.48 12.44
C ALA A 91 -4.89 9.15 13.05
N ALA A 92 -3.95 8.36 13.58
CA ALA A 92 -4.28 7.10 14.25
C ALA A 92 -5.17 7.32 15.48
N ALA A 93 -4.88 8.32 16.31
CA ALA A 93 -5.71 8.67 17.47
C ALA A 93 -7.14 9.07 17.05
N GLU A 94 -7.28 9.92 16.03
CA GLU A 94 -8.57 10.32 15.47
C GLU A 94 -9.37 9.11 14.91
N ILE A 95 -8.68 8.19 14.24
CA ILE A 95 -9.30 6.96 13.73
C ILE A 95 -9.82 6.11 14.88
N LEU A 96 -9.01 5.87 15.91
CA LEU A 96 -9.38 5.05 17.06
C LEU A 96 -10.56 5.62 17.85
N GLU A 97 -10.74 6.95 17.83
CA GLU A 97 -11.90 7.63 18.43
C GLU A 97 -13.19 7.46 17.60
N LYS A 98 -13.08 7.54 16.26
CA LYS A 98 -14.23 7.65 15.35
C LYS A 98 -14.63 6.33 14.69
N VAL A 99 -13.74 5.34 14.67
CA VAL A 99 -13.92 4.09 13.93
C VAL A 99 -13.92 2.91 14.89
N ASN A 100 -15.01 2.15 14.90
CA ASN A 100 -15.18 1.02 15.82
C ASN A 100 -14.71 -0.33 15.24
N ARG A 101 -14.43 -0.37 13.94
CA ARG A 101 -14.09 -1.58 13.19
C ARG A 101 -13.21 -1.26 12.00
N ILE A 102 -12.18 -2.09 11.75
CA ILE A 102 -11.34 -2.05 10.55
C ILE A 102 -11.33 -3.45 9.93
N ASP A 103 -12.03 -3.63 8.81
CA ASP A 103 -12.03 -4.90 8.07
C ASP A 103 -10.78 -5.02 7.19
N ALA A 104 -10.29 -3.89 6.62
CA ALA A 104 -8.95 -3.83 6.05
C ALA A 104 -8.36 -2.42 6.14
N LEU A 105 -7.05 -2.37 6.43
CA LEU A 105 -6.19 -1.20 6.25
C LEU A 105 -5.37 -1.40 4.98
N ILE A 106 -5.61 -0.58 3.95
CA ILE A 106 -4.91 -0.62 2.66
C ILE A 106 -3.85 0.47 2.64
N CYS A 107 -2.59 0.08 2.75
CA CYS A 107 -1.41 0.93 2.71
C CYS A 107 -0.98 1.18 1.25
N ASN A 108 -1.74 2.02 0.54
CA ASN A 108 -1.55 2.31 -0.88
C ASN A 108 -0.74 3.59 -1.13
N GLY A 109 -0.85 4.60 -0.28
CA GLY A 109 -0.17 5.89 -0.47
C GLY A 109 1.34 5.75 -0.63
N ALA A 110 1.91 6.35 -1.66
CA ALA A 110 3.35 6.27 -1.92
C ALA A 110 3.87 7.49 -2.67
N ILE A 111 5.20 7.68 -2.63
CA ILE A 111 5.96 8.51 -3.54
C ILE A 111 7.03 7.66 -4.23
N ALA A 112 7.44 8.05 -5.44
CA ALA A 112 8.41 7.30 -6.24
C ALA A 112 9.32 8.19 -7.04
N GLN A 113 10.54 7.71 -7.29
CA GLN A 113 11.50 8.33 -8.22
C GLN A 113 11.77 9.81 -7.89
N VAL A 114 11.95 10.13 -6.60
CA VAL A 114 12.33 11.47 -6.15
C VAL A 114 13.75 11.76 -6.67
N PRO A 115 13.95 12.75 -7.56
CA PRO A 115 15.20 12.84 -8.34
C PRO A 115 16.44 13.20 -7.50
N ASN A 116 16.26 13.94 -6.43
CA ASN A 116 17.33 14.32 -5.50
C ASN A 116 16.94 13.83 -4.09
N GLN A 117 17.94 13.44 -3.30
CA GLN A 117 17.71 13.09 -1.89
C GLN A 117 16.95 14.24 -1.21
N LYS A 118 15.90 13.86 -0.49
CA LYS A 118 15.13 14.74 0.39
C LYS A 118 14.87 13.99 1.67
N LEU A 119 14.93 14.69 2.78
CA LEU A 119 14.55 14.13 4.07
C LEU A 119 13.12 14.57 4.43
N THR A 120 12.42 13.73 5.17
CA THR A 120 11.17 14.08 5.85
C THR A 120 11.46 15.02 7.02
N VAL A 121 10.43 15.57 7.64
CA VAL A 121 10.59 16.40 8.85
C VAL A 121 11.20 15.64 10.02
N ASP A 122 11.08 14.30 10.01
CA ASP A 122 11.65 13.40 11.01
C ASP A 122 13.09 12.96 10.66
N GLY A 123 13.66 13.45 9.55
CA GLY A 123 15.03 13.15 9.13
C GLY A 123 15.23 11.85 8.35
N TYR A 124 14.17 11.22 7.83
CA TYR A 124 14.26 10.01 6.99
C TYR A 124 14.35 10.37 5.51
N GLU A 125 15.06 9.54 4.72
CA GLU A 125 14.96 9.64 3.26
C GLU A 125 13.48 9.57 2.86
N SER A 126 13.07 10.45 1.99
CA SER A 126 11.64 10.74 1.77
C SER A 126 10.84 9.53 1.27
N GLN A 127 11.39 8.70 0.38
CA GLN A 127 10.69 7.52 -0.12
C GLN A 127 10.60 6.42 0.95
N LEU A 128 11.66 6.22 1.73
CA LEU A 128 11.65 5.30 2.86
C LEU A 128 10.72 5.80 3.97
N GLY A 129 10.77 7.09 4.29
CA GLY A 129 9.92 7.73 5.30
C GLY A 129 8.43 7.58 4.99
N VAL A 130 8.02 7.96 3.77
CA VAL A 130 6.61 7.91 3.34
C VAL A 130 6.14 6.48 3.11
N ASN A 131 6.89 5.72 2.30
CA ASN A 131 6.41 4.41 1.84
C ASN A 131 6.48 3.37 2.98
N HIS A 132 7.52 3.41 3.81
CA HIS A 132 7.75 2.42 4.84
C HIS A 132 7.46 2.92 6.27
N TYR A 133 8.22 3.89 6.80
CA TYR A 133 8.10 4.27 8.22
C TYR A 133 6.73 4.85 8.59
N GLY A 134 6.16 5.70 7.74
CA GLY A 134 4.81 6.24 7.95
C GLY A 134 3.75 5.15 8.03
N HIS A 135 3.80 4.18 7.11
CA HIS A 135 2.88 3.04 7.14
C HIS A 135 3.16 2.06 8.28
N PHE A 136 4.44 1.80 8.60
CA PHE A 136 4.82 0.95 9.74
C PHE A 136 4.22 1.48 11.05
N THR A 137 4.33 2.79 11.27
CA THR A 137 3.74 3.45 12.44
C THR A 137 2.22 3.40 12.42
N LEU A 138 1.59 3.70 11.28
CA LEU A 138 0.13 3.68 11.16
C LEU A 138 -0.43 2.28 11.44
N GLN A 139 0.15 1.25 10.83
CA GLN A 139 -0.26 -0.14 11.04
C GLN A 139 -0.15 -0.54 12.51
N GLY A 140 0.97 -0.24 13.17
CA GLY A 140 1.19 -0.62 14.56
C GLY A 140 0.27 0.09 15.55
N LEU A 141 -0.04 1.38 15.30
CA LEU A 141 -0.99 2.14 16.13
C LEU A 141 -2.43 1.65 15.95
N LEU A 142 -2.82 1.23 14.75
CA LEU A 142 -4.17 0.73 14.46
C LEU A 142 -4.31 -0.78 14.71
N PHE A 143 -3.20 -1.47 14.97
CA PHE A 143 -3.17 -2.92 15.12
C PHE A 143 -4.19 -3.47 16.15
N PRO A 144 -4.35 -2.88 17.36
CA PRO A 144 -5.33 -3.38 18.34
C PRO A 144 -6.78 -3.38 17.81
N LEU A 145 -7.15 -2.37 17.02
CA LEU A 145 -8.49 -2.29 16.43
C LEU A 145 -8.65 -3.26 15.26
N ILE A 146 -7.59 -3.42 14.43
CA ILE A 146 -7.56 -4.41 13.35
C ILE A 146 -7.69 -5.82 13.92
N GLU A 147 -6.97 -6.12 15.00
CA GLU A 147 -7.04 -7.42 15.71
C GLU A 147 -8.45 -7.67 16.25
N LYS A 148 -9.01 -6.72 17.02
CA LYS A 148 -10.38 -6.79 17.53
C LYS A 148 -11.40 -7.05 16.44
N SER A 149 -11.16 -6.51 15.24
CA SER A 149 -12.04 -6.64 14.08
C SER A 149 -11.81 -7.93 13.29
N LYS A 150 -10.77 -8.72 13.60
CA LYS A 150 -10.28 -9.84 12.77
C LYS A 150 -10.02 -9.38 11.33
N GLY A 151 -9.43 -8.19 11.22
CA GLY A 151 -9.26 -7.48 9.97
C GLY A 151 -8.00 -7.87 9.21
N ARG A 152 -7.69 -7.08 8.18
CA ARG A 152 -6.56 -7.30 7.29
C ARG A 152 -5.65 -6.08 7.22
N ILE A 153 -4.36 -6.32 6.96
CA ILE A 153 -3.41 -5.32 6.54
C ILE A 153 -2.99 -5.66 5.11
N VAL A 154 -3.18 -4.72 4.19
CA VAL A 154 -2.80 -4.87 2.79
C VAL A 154 -1.76 -3.82 2.46
N VAL A 155 -0.57 -4.25 2.06
CA VAL A 155 0.54 -3.35 1.72
C VAL A 155 0.76 -3.37 0.22
N VAL A 156 0.61 -2.19 -0.39
CA VAL A 156 0.81 -2.01 -1.82
C VAL A 156 2.30 -1.77 -2.10
N GLY A 157 2.98 -2.84 -2.42
CA GLY A 157 4.36 -2.87 -2.87
C GLY A 157 4.54 -2.37 -4.30
N SER A 158 5.55 -2.89 -4.99
CA SER A 158 5.83 -2.59 -6.39
C SER A 158 6.84 -3.60 -6.93
N GLU A 159 6.75 -3.97 -8.20
CA GLU A 159 7.81 -4.67 -8.93
C GLU A 159 9.14 -3.88 -8.94
N GLY A 160 9.08 -2.58 -8.64
CA GLY A 160 10.26 -1.73 -8.47
C GLY A 160 11.23 -2.18 -7.39
N TYR A 161 10.83 -3.05 -6.45
CA TYR A 161 11.74 -3.64 -5.46
C TYR A 161 12.86 -4.49 -6.08
N LYS A 162 12.68 -4.95 -7.34
CA LYS A 162 13.66 -5.73 -8.12
C LYS A 162 14.68 -4.87 -8.86
N MET A 163 14.41 -3.57 -9.02
CA MET A 163 15.11 -2.71 -9.99
C MET A 163 16.39 -2.07 -9.44
N GLY A 164 16.56 -1.99 -8.14
CA GLY A 164 17.70 -1.38 -7.48
C GLY A 164 18.43 -2.35 -6.54
N ILE A 165 18.80 -1.83 -5.37
CA ILE A 165 19.46 -2.60 -4.33
C ILE A 165 18.57 -3.79 -3.88
N LYS A 166 19.19 -4.97 -3.78
CA LYS A 166 18.49 -6.22 -3.40
C LYS A 166 18.64 -6.56 -1.91
N THR A 167 18.85 -5.56 -1.10
CA THR A 167 18.94 -5.66 0.36
C THR A 167 18.56 -4.32 0.99
N ILE A 168 18.71 -4.20 2.31
CA ILE A 168 18.54 -2.94 3.04
C ILE A 168 19.91 -2.39 3.42
N LYS A 169 20.19 -1.15 3.05
CA LYS A 169 21.46 -0.45 3.34
C LYS A 169 21.43 0.10 4.77
N PHE A 170 21.60 -0.79 5.76
CA PHE A 170 21.45 -0.45 7.19
C PHE A 170 22.45 0.58 7.71
N ASP A 171 23.61 0.67 7.10
CA ASP A 171 24.69 1.61 7.45
C ASP A 171 24.48 3.00 6.83
N ASP A 172 23.52 3.13 5.90
CA ASP A 172 23.17 4.40 5.27
C ASP A 172 21.73 4.35 4.76
N MET A 173 20.77 4.25 5.69
CA MET A 173 19.33 4.15 5.38
C MET A 173 18.79 5.38 4.64
N ASN A 174 19.43 6.53 4.83
CA ASN A 174 19.03 7.81 4.23
C ASN A 174 19.68 8.06 2.87
N TRP A 175 20.60 7.19 2.42
CA TRP A 175 21.33 7.41 1.17
C TRP A 175 22.11 8.75 1.16
N ASP A 176 22.83 9.03 2.26
CA ASP A 176 23.69 10.23 2.37
C ASP A 176 24.88 10.15 1.41
N LYS A 177 25.17 8.93 0.96
CA LYS A 177 26.17 8.66 -0.08
C LYS A 177 25.50 7.96 -1.25
N ASP A 178 25.91 8.36 -2.46
CA ASP A 178 25.53 7.69 -3.73
C ASP A 178 24.02 7.55 -3.96
N TYR A 179 23.26 8.60 -3.60
CA TYR A 179 21.81 8.61 -3.80
C TYR A 179 21.43 8.41 -5.27
N THR A 180 20.57 7.43 -5.51
CA THR A 180 19.81 7.35 -6.77
C THR A 180 18.31 7.24 -6.45
N ALA A 181 17.50 7.91 -7.25
CA ALA A 181 16.04 7.86 -7.08
C ALA A 181 15.51 6.43 -7.16
N ASN A 182 16.14 5.60 -8.00
CA ASN A 182 15.74 4.22 -8.22
C ASN A 182 16.10 3.31 -7.03
N ASP A 183 17.31 3.42 -6.49
CA ASP A 183 17.75 2.57 -5.37
C ASP A 183 16.99 2.92 -4.08
N ALA A 184 16.80 4.22 -3.79
CA ALA A 184 16.00 4.66 -2.66
C ALA A 184 14.53 4.21 -2.77
N TYR A 185 13.93 4.29 -3.96
CA TYR A 185 12.60 3.75 -4.21
C TYR A 185 12.54 2.23 -4.05
N SER A 186 13.49 1.52 -4.67
CA SER A 186 13.58 0.06 -4.58
C SER A 186 13.71 -0.41 -3.13
N GLN A 187 14.61 0.21 -2.36
CA GLN A 187 14.77 -0.07 -0.93
C GLN A 187 13.47 0.16 -0.15
N SER A 188 12.76 1.27 -0.40
CA SER A 188 11.52 1.57 0.29
C SER A 188 10.43 0.53 0.02
N LYS A 189 10.33 0.03 -1.22
CA LYS A 189 9.39 -1.01 -1.61
C LYS A 189 9.79 -2.40 -1.12
N LEU A 190 11.09 -2.70 -1.11
CA LEU A 190 11.61 -3.92 -0.50
C LEU A 190 11.33 -3.94 1.01
N ALA A 191 11.56 -2.82 1.71
CA ALA A 191 11.27 -2.68 3.13
C ALA A 191 9.79 -2.95 3.46
N GLN A 192 8.86 -2.41 2.65
CA GLN A 192 7.43 -2.69 2.79
C GLN A 192 7.11 -4.19 2.66
N ILE A 193 7.66 -4.86 1.64
CA ILE A 193 7.42 -6.29 1.39
C ILE A 193 8.01 -7.14 2.52
N MET A 194 9.26 -6.89 2.90
CA MET A 194 9.94 -7.63 3.98
C MET A 194 9.17 -7.53 5.30
N THR A 195 8.66 -6.34 5.64
CA THR A 195 7.90 -6.17 6.89
C THR A 195 6.55 -6.85 6.88
N VAL A 196 5.91 -7.06 5.73
CA VAL A 196 4.70 -7.90 5.61
C VAL A 196 5.01 -9.33 6.04
N TYR A 197 6.03 -9.96 5.47
CA TYR A 197 6.39 -11.34 5.79
C TYR A 197 6.92 -11.49 7.23
N GLU A 198 7.64 -10.50 7.74
CA GLU A 198 8.07 -10.52 9.15
C GLU A 198 6.87 -10.35 10.10
N LEU A 199 5.90 -9.51 9.78
CA LEU A 199 4.66 -9.39 10.56
C LEU A 199 3.89 -10.72 10.58
N GLN A 200 3.74 -11.37 9.43
CA GLN A 200 3.12 -12.70 9.35
C GLN A 200 3.84 -13.72 10.25
N ASN A 201 5.18 -13.75 10.22
CA ASN A 201 5.98 -14.62 11.07
C ASN A 201 5.76 -14.34 12.56
N LYS A 202 5.71 -13.07 12.96
CA LYS A 202 5.46 -12.65 14.34
C LYS A 202 4.07 -13.02 14.80
N LEU A 203 3.04 -12.78 13.98
CA LEU A 203 1.66 -13.16 14.27
C LEU A 203 1.51 -14.67 14.43
N LYS A 204 2.14 -15.44 13.54
CA LYS A 204 2.15 -16.91 13.65
C LYS A 204 2.80 -17.39 14.93
N LYS A 205 3.96 -16.82 15.32
CA LYS A 205 4.64 -17.15 16.58
C LYS A 205 3.81 -16.78 17.81
N ALA A 206 3.03 -15.71 17.74
CA ALA A 206 2.13 -15.25 18.81
C ALA A 206 0.77 -15.96 18.82
N GLY A 207 0.52 -16.91 17.90
CA GLY A 207 -0.76 -17.62 17.79
C GLY A 207 -1.95 -16.76 17.28
N ARG A 208 -1.67 -15.58 16.71
CA ARG A 208 -2.68 -14.62 16.22
C ARG A 208 -3.03 -14.90 14.75
N THR A 209 -3.81 -15.95 14.50
CA THR A 209 -4.12 -16.45 13.15
C THR A 209 -5.32 -15.78 12.49
N ASP A 210 -6.13 -15.06 13.27
CA ASP A 210 -7.36 -14.38 12.78
C ASP A 210 -7.07 -13.11 11.98
N ILE A 211 -5.86 -12.55 12.10
CA ILE A 211 -5.42 -11.36 11.37
C ILE A 211 -4.72 -11.81 10.10
N LYS A 212 -5.09 -11.21 8.98
CA LYS A 212 -4.48 -11.49 7.68
C LYS A 212 -3.61 -10.32 7.22
N VAL A 213 -2.43 -10.60 6.71
CA VAL A 213 -1.49 -9.58 6.19
C VAL A 213 -1.07 -9.98 4.79
N TYR A 214 -1.17 -9.05 3.84
CA TYR A 214 -0.90 -9.32 2.43
C TYR A 214 0.02 -8.27 1.82
N ALA A 215 0.86 -8.72 0.89
CA ALA A 215 1.60 -7.86 -0.02
C ALA A 215 1.05 -8.01 -1.44
N CYS A 216 0.89 -6.90 -2.14
CA CYS A 216 0.48 -6.87 -3.54
C CYS A 216 1.18 -5.75 -4.31
N HIS A 217 1.00 -5.71 -5.63
CA HIS A 217 1.47 -4.60 -6.46
C HIS A 217 0.48 -4.30 -7.60
N PRO A 218 0.38 -3.03 -8.02
CA PRO A 218 -0.60 -2.59 -9.01
C PRO A 218 -0.15 -2.83 -10.46
N GLY A 219 0.98 -3.47 -10.70
CA GLY A 219 1.61 -3.50 -12.01
C GLY A 219 2.04 -2.11 -12.51
N ALA A 220 2.16 -1.95 -13.83
CA ALA A 220 2.38 -0.67 -14.47
C ALA A 220 1.04 0.05 -14.69
N SER A 221 0.60 0.84 -13.71
CA SER A 221 -0.67 1.55 -13.77
C SER A 221 -0.51 3.03 -14.09
N ALA A 222 -1.42 3.60 -14.88
CA ALA A 222 -1.41 5.00 -15.32
C ALA A 222 -1.76 5.98 -14.18
N THR A 223 -1.01 5.92 -13.07
CA THR A 223 -1.21 6.77 -11.89
C THR A 223 -0.47 8.10 -12.00
N SER A 224 -0.77 9.04 -11.10
CA SER A 224 -0.04 10.31 -10.99
C SER A 224 1.30 10.21 -10.24
N LEU A 225 1.69 9.02 -9.81
CA LEU A 225 2.87 8.78 -8.96
C LEU A 225 4.16 9.36 -9.57
N ILE A 226 4.39 9.16 -10.87
CA ILE A 226 5.58 9.66 -11.58
C ILE A 226 5.40 11.10 -12.08
N LYS A 227 4.17 11.61 -12.21
CA LYS A 227 3.91 12.98 -12.68
C LYS A 227 4.49 14.06 -11.75
N THR A 228 4.57 13.78 -10.48
CA THR A 228 4.94 14.75 -9.44
C THR A 228 6.38 14.60 -8.97
N SER A 229 7.05 13.49 -9.25
CA SER A 229 8.35 13.15 -8.65
C SER A 229 9.48 12.85 -9.64
N GLY A 230 9.20 12.47 -10.89
CA GLY A 230 10.24 12.14 -11.88
C GLY A 230 10.86 13.35 -12.58
N SER A 231 12.05 13.18 -13.20
CA SER A 231 12.65 14.16 -14.09
C SER A 231 11.73 14.50 -15.28
N LEU A 232 11.96 15.62 -15.97
CA LEU A 232 11.18 16.00 -17.17
C LEU A 232 11.19 14.88 -18.22
N MET A 233 12.34 14.25 -18.44
CA MET A 233 12.49 13.13 -19.37
C MET A 233 11.67 11.91 -18.92
N THR A 234 11.75 11.53 -17.65
CA THR A 234 10.97 10.42 -17.08
C THR A 234 9.46 10.68 -17.21
N ARG A 235 9.04 11.92 -16.97
CA ARG A 235 7.63 12.33 -17.10
C ARG A 235 7.15 12.25 -18.55
N PHE A 236 7.99 12.66 -19.51
CA PHE A 236 7.67 12.59 -20.94
C PHE A 236 7.56 11.14 -21.41
N ILE A 237 8.54 10.29 -21.09
CA ILE A 237 8.50 8.85 -21.42
C ILE A 237 7.26 8.20 -20.81
N TRP A 238 6.92 8.51 -19.55
CA TRP A 238 5.74 7.98 -18.88
C TRP A 238 4.42 8.41 -19.54
N GLN A 239 4.34 9.64 -20.06
CA GLN A 239 3.19 10.11 -20.82
C GLN A 239 2.98 9.30 -22.11
N LEU A 240 4.06 8.99 -22.83
CA LEU A 240 4.01 8.13 -24.02
C LEU A 240 3.63 6.69 -23.67
N MET A 241 4.16 6.15 -22.58
CA MET A 241 3.85 4.79 -22.12
C MET A 241 2.37 4.62 -21.75
N LYS A 242 1.69 5.64 -21.24
CA LYS A 242 0.25 5.60 -20.93
C LYS A 242 -0.65 5.31 -22.13
N LEU A 243 -0.18 5.62 -23.33
CA LEU A 243 -0.91 5.35 -24.57
C LEU A 243 -0.62 3.94 -25.11
N SER A 244 0.24 3.17 -24.45
CA SER A 244 0.65 1.84 -24.88
C SER A 244 -0.09 0.75 -24.07
N PRO A 245 -0.25 -0.46 -24.62
CA PRO A 245 -0.82 -1.61 -23.90
C PRO A 245 0.06 -2.12 -22.75
N LEU A 246 1.24 -1.50 -22.53
CA LEU A 246 2.17 -1.83 -21.44
C LEU A 246 1.74 -1.22 -20.09
N VAL A 247 0.75 -0.33 -20.09
CA VAL A 247 0.25 0.34 -18.88
C VAL A 247 -1.25 0.13 -18.78
N GLN A 248 -1.70 -0.34 -17.63
CA GLN A 248 -3.12 -0.56 -17.37
C GLN A 248 -3.79 0.65 -16.71
N SER A 249 -5.14 0.68 -16.75
CA SER A 249 -5.91 1.73 -16.07
C SER A 249 -5.66 1.70 -14.55
N PRO A 250 -5.85 2.83 -13.85
CA PRO A 250 -5.83 2.85 -12.38
C PRO A 250 -6.84 1.90 -11.75
N GLU A 251 -7.99 1.72 -12.39
CA GLU A 251 -9.02 0.77 -11.97
C GLU A 251 -8.47 -0.66 -11.94
N LYS A 252 -7.92 -1.17 -13.07
CA LYS A 252 -7.28 -2.49 -13.10
C LYS A 252 -6.09 -2.59 -12.13
N GLY A 253 -5.36 -1.49 -11.95
CA GLY A 253 -4.27 -1.42 -10.97
C GLY A 253 -4.74 -1.54 -9.52
N SER A 254 -6.01 -1.25 -9.21
CA SER A 254 -6.57 -1.41 -7.87
C SER A 254 -7.01 -2.85 -7.54
N TYR A 255 -7.15 -3.70 -8.55
CA TYR A 255 -7.66 -5.06 -8.34
C TYR A 255 -6.81 -5.93 -7.39
N PRO A 256 -5.46 -5.91 -7.43
CA PRO A 256 -4.67 -6.70 -6.48
C PRO A 256 -4.88 -6.28 -5.01
N GLU A 257 -4.96 -4.98 -4.72
CA GLU A 257 -5.22 -4.51 -3.35
C GLU A 257 -6.66 -4.82 -2.90
N LEU A 258 -7.63 -4.77 -3.80
CA LEU A 258 -9.00 -5.18 -3.54
C LEU A 258 -9.11 -6.68 -3.30
N MET A 259 -8.43 -7.51 -4.11
CA MET A 259 -8.34 -8.95 -3.89
C MET A 259 -7.81 -9.26 -2.49
N CYS A 260 -6.67 -8.69 -2.11
CA CYS A 260 -6.07 -8.87 -0.79
C CYS A 260 -6.99 -8.39 0.35
N ALA A 261 -7.76 -7.34 0.11
CA ALA A 261 -8.67 -6.78 1.10
C ALA A 261 -9.98 -7.56 1.26
N THR A 262 -10.44 -8.28 0.23
CA THR A 262 -11.80 -8.83 0.20
C THR A 262 -11.91 -10.33 -0.06
N GLU A 263 -10.97 -10.96 -0.81
CA GLU A 263 -11.06 -12.39 -1.13
C GLU A 263 -10.92 -13.25 0.14
N PRO A 264 -11.91 -14.11 0.45
CA PRO A 264 -11.91 -14.88 1.69
C PRO A 264 -10.74 -15.86 1.81
N GLU A 265 -10.51 -16.65 0.76
CA GLU A 265 -9.52 -17.72 0.70
C GLU A 265 -8.30 -17.28 -0.11
N LEU A 266 -7.37 -16.59 0.54
CA LEU A 266 -6.14 -16.10 -0.06
C LEU A 266 -4.93 -16.49 0.80
N ASP A 267 -3.90 -17.08 0.16
CA ASP A 267 -2.68 -17.43 0.87
C ASP A 267 -1.89 -16.17 1.26
N GLN A 268 -1.57 -16.03 2.53
CA GLN A 268 -0.77 -14.90 3.01
C GLN A 268 0.69 -14.96 2.53
N ALA A 269 1.22 -16.15 2.21
CA ALA A 269 2.58 -16.29 1.70
C ALA A 269 2.74 -15.81 0.25
N GLY A 270 1.61 -15.58 -0.46
CA GLY A 270 1.59 -15.10 -1.83
C GLY A 270 1.94 -13.60 -1.95
N PHE A 271 2.41 -13.22 -3.14
CA PHE A 271 2.56 -11.84 -3.58
C PHE A 271 1.65 -11.62 -4.77
N TYR A 272 0.74 -10.66 -4.72
CA TYR A 272 -0.38 -10.58 -5.65
C TYR A 272 -0.28 -9.38 -6.58
N GLY A 273 -0.58 -9.60 -7.86
CA GLY A 273 -0.51 -8.57 -8.89
C GLY A 273 -0.97 -9.07 -10.25
N PRO A 274 -0.77 -8.28 -11.31
CA PRO A 274 -0.98 -8.74 -12.68
C PRO A 274 0.03 -9.85 -13.02
N THR A 275 -0.44 -10.95 -13.61
CA THR A 275 0.39 -12.15 -13.93
C THR A 275 0.86 -12.19 -15.38
N GLY A 276 0.49 -11.20 -16.19
CA GLY A 276 0.90 -11.12 -17.59
C GLY A 276 2.34 -10.61 -17.76
N ARG A 277 2.63 -10.08 -18.94
CA ARG A 277 3.99 -9.68 -19.36
C ARG A 277 4.75 -8.91 -18.28
N ASN A 278 5.84 -9.48 -17.78
CA ASN A 278 6.73 -8.93 -16.74
C ASN A 278 5.99 -8.46 -15.46
N TYR A 279 4.83 -9.02 -15.15
CA TYR A 279 3.97 -8.58 -14.05
C TYR A 279 3.52 -7.10 -14.16
N TRP A 280 3.52 -6.53 -15.36
CA TRP A 280 3.12 -5.15 -15.56
C TRP A 280 1.62 -4.99 -15.81
N THR A 281 1.05 -5.91 -16.57
CA THR A 281 -0.37 -5.93 -16.96
C THR A 281 -0.88 -7.36 -17.01
N GLY A 282 -2.19 -7.54 -17.13
CA GLY A 282 -2.81 -8.85 -17.34
C GLY A 282 -3.76 -9.27 -16.21
N PRO A 283 -4.17 -10.55 -16.21
CA PRO A 283 -5.02 -11.11 -15.17
C PRO A 283 -4.40 -10.99 -13.79
N VAL A 284 -5.22 -10.72 -12.77
CA VAL A 284 -4.73 -10.61 -11.38
C VAL A 284 -4.69 -11.99 -10.73
N GLY A 285 -3.56 -12.27 -10.11
CA GLY A 285 -3.30 -13.54 -9.42
C GLY A 285 -2.01 -13.48 -8.61
N GLU A 286 -1.46 -14.64 -8.28
CA GLU A 286 -0.21 -14.75 -7.54
C GLU A 286 0.99 -14.54 -8.47
N CYS A 287 1.95 -13.74 -8.02
CA CYS A 287 3.19 -13.39 -8.70
C CYS A 287 4.39 -14.01 -7.99
N ASN A 288 5.49 -14.22 -8.72
CA ASN A 288 6.73 -14.67 -8.10
C ASN A 288 7.37 -13.54 -7.29
N LEU A 289 7.75 -13.87 -6.06
CA LEU A 289 8.55 -13.00 -5.22
C LEU A 289 10.01 -13.46 -5.24
N GLU A 290 10.93 -12.52 -5.49
CA GLU A 290 12.37 -12.80 -5.49
C GLU A 290 12.87 -13.22 -4.11
N PRO A 291 13.85 -14.14 -4.03
CA PRO A 291 14.35 -14.67 -2.74
C PRO A 291 14.81 -13.60 -1.76
N HIS A 292 15.44 -12.52 -2.24
CA HIS A 292 15.94 -11.45 -1.38
C HIS A 292 14.81 -10.71 -0.62
N ALA A 293 13.60 -10.69 -1.12
CA ALA A 293 12.45 -10.11 -0.42
C ALA A 293 11.94 -11.00 0.74
N LYS A 294 12.38 -12.25 0.79
CA LYS A 294 12.11 -13.24 1.86
C LYS A 294 13.32 -13.48 2.77
N ASP A 295 14.38 -12.66 2.66
CA ASP A 295 15.56 -12.76 3.52
C ASP A 295 15.18 -12.46 4.97
N LYS A 296 15.04 -13.52 5.74
CA LYS A 296 14.53 -13.45 7.12
C LYS A 296 15.46 -12.70 8.07
N PRO A 297 16.79 -12.94 8.12
CA PRO A 297 17.73 -12.13 8.90
C PRO A 297 17.64 -10.63 8.61
N VAL A 298 17.55 -10.25 7.34
CA VAL A 298 17.41 -8.85 6.92
C VAL A 298 16.07 -8.28 7.37
N ALA A 299 14.97 -9.03 7.19
CA ALA A 299 13.64 -8.61 7.62
C ALA A 299 13.52 -8.43 9.15
N GLU A 300 14.08 -9.35 9.94
CA GLU A 300 14.11 -9.25 11.41
C GLU A 300 14.94 -8.03 11.88
N LYS A 301 16.08 -7.75 11.22
CA LYS A 301 16.88 -6.55 11.49
C LYS A 301 16.12 -5.28 11.12
N LEU A 302 15.50 -5.26 9.94
CA LEU A 302 14.68 -4.13 9.46
C LEU A 302 13.53 -3.82 10.42
N TRP A 303 12.85 -4.83 10.94
CA TRP A 303 11.79 -4.66 11.92
C TRP A 303 12.27 -3.92 13.16
N LYS A 304 13.39 -4.38 13.75
CA LYS A 304 13.99 -3.76 14.93
C LYS A 304 14.44 -2.30 14.67
N VAL A 305 15.03 -2.06 13.50
CA VAL A 305 15.39 -0.70 13.07
C VAL A 305 14.14 0.16 12.93
N SER A 306 13.08 -0.36 12.30
CA SER A 306 11.83 0.39 12.13
C SER A 306 11.16 0.73 13.47
N GLU A 307 11.15 -0.18 14.44
CA GLU A 307 10.67 0.11 15.80
C GLU A 307 11.50 1.19 16.48
N LYS A 308 12.83 1.15 16.34
CA LYS A 308 13.73 2.14 16.91
C LYS A 308 13.52 3.52 16.28
N GLU A 309 13.56 3.59 14.95
CA GLU A 309 13.43 4.86 14.21
C GLU A 309 12.05 5.51 14.42
N THR A 310 10.99 4.74 14.38
CA THR A 310 9.63 5.28 14.58
C THR A 310 9.26 5.50 16.06
N GLY A 311 10.09 5.00 17.00
CA GLY A 311 9.78 5.02 18.43
C GLY A 311 8.51 4.24 18.80
N LEU A 312 8.12 3.26 17.97
CA LEU A 312 6.92 2.44 18.17
C LEU A 312 7.31 0.98 18.33
N LYS A 313 7.06 0.42 19.50
CA LYS A 313 7.09 -1.04 19.70
C LYS A 313 5.71 -1.62 19.41
N TRP A 314 5.68 -2.63 18.56
CA TRP A 314 4.45 -3.36 18.31
C TRP A 314 4.15 -4.33 19.47
N ASN A 315 2.91 -4.34 19.90
CA ASN A 315 2.42 -5.28 20.90
C ASN A 315 1.78 -6.50 20.20
N LEU A 316 2.64 -7.46 19.81
CA LEU A 316 2.28 -8.67 19.08
C LEU A 316 2.24 -9.88 20.00
#